data_ba776da78e47445dec3721d48bad3af8
#
_entry.id   ba776da78e47445dec3721d48bad3af8
#
_cell.length_a   1.000
_cell.length_b   1.000
_cell.length_c   1.000
_cell.angle_alpha   90.00
_cell.angle_beta   90.00
_cell.angle_gamma   90.00
#
_symmetry.space_group_name_H-M   'P 1'
#
loop_
_entity.id
_entity.type
_entity.pdbx_description
1 polymer ?
#
loop_
_entity_poly.entity_id
_entity_poly.type
_entity_poly.pdbx_seq_one_letter_code
_entity_poly.pdbx_strand_id
1 'polypeptide(L)' 'MPAENSVDAALAALRQAVAGLENAVDMRFEAERESTEIDGEVRRVHADRARLAQELDQSEFRANRLEEV' A
#
# COMPACT_ATOMS: atom_id res chain seq x y z
N MET A 1 50.52 0.99 7.51
CA MET A 1 50.61 -0.39 8.06
C MET A 1 49.42 -1.22 7.67
N PRO A 2 49.61 -2.53 7.39
CA PRO A 2 48.49 -3.38 6.98
C PRO A 2 47.33 -3.45 7.97
N ALA A 3 47.61 -3.39 9.27
CA ALA A 3 46.59 -3.44 10.31
C ALA A 3 45.67 -2.22 10.32
N GLU A 4 46.20 -1.02 10.06
CA GLU A 4 45.40 0.21 9.97
C GLU A 4 44.53 0.23 8.74
N ASN A 5 45.05 -0.21 7.59
CA ASN A 5 44.29 -0.34 6.36
C ASN A 5 43.16 -1.39 6.51
N SER A 6 43.45 -2.46 7.26
CA SER A 6 42.46 -3.51 7.51
C SER A 6 41.31 -3.01 8.38
N VAL A 7 41.60 -2.20 9.41
CA VAL A 7 40.59 -1.58 10.27
C VAL A 7 39.76 -0.56 9.48
N ASP A 8 40.42 0.28 8.69
CA ASP A 8 39.73 1.26 7.85
C ASP A 8 38.83 0.58 6.81
N ALA A 9 39.30 -0.50 6.22
CA ALA A 9 38.53 -1.28 5.26
C ALA A 9 37.31 -1.94 5.94
N ALA A 10 37.49 -2.45 7.15
CA ALA A 10 36.40 -3.04 7.92
C ALA A 10 35.36 -2.01 8.29
N LEU A 11 35.77 -0.81 8.72
CA LEU A 11 34.86 0.29 9.02
C LEU A 11 34.09 0.75 7.80
N ALA A 12 34.76 0.87 6.64
CA ALA A 12 34.10 1.23 5.40
C ALA A 12 33.06 0.19 5.00
N ALA A 13 33.39 -1.09 5.12
CA ALA A 13 32.48 -2.18 4.82
C ALA A 13 31.26 -2.15 5.76
N LEU A 14 31.50 -1.88 7.05
CA LEU A 14 30.41 -1.78 8.03
C LEU A 14 29.50 -0.59 7.72
N ARG A 15 30.07 0.56 7.40
CA ARG A 15 29.29 1.75 7.00
C ARG A 15 28.42 1.49 5.77
N GLN A 16 28.98 0.80 4.77
CA GLN A 16 28.24 0.42 3.59
C GLN A 16 27.08 -0.53 3.91
N ALA A 17 27.35 -1.52 4.78
CA ALA A 17 26.33 -2.46 5.21
C ALA A 17 25.19 -1.77 5.95
N VAL A 18 25.52 -0.84 6.84
CA VAL A 18 24.53 -0.06 7.58
C VAL A 18 23.71 0.82 6.64
N ALA A 19 24.38 1.51 5.72
CA ALA A 19 23.69 2.36 4.73
C ALA A 19 22.75 1.54 3.84
N GLY A 20 23.19 0.36 3.41
CA GLY A 20 22.36 -0.56 2.64
C GLY A 20 21.14 -1.05 3.42
N LEU A 21 21.32 -1.34 4.69
CA LEU A 21 20.24 -1.74 5.57
C LEU A 21 19.22 -0.61 5.79
N GLU A 22 19.70 0.60 6.05
CA GLU A 22 18.84 1.78 6.20
C GLU A 22 18.01 2.01 4.93
N ASN A 23 18.63 1.92 3.77
CA ASN A 23 17.95 2.07 2.50
C ASN A 23 16.89 0.98 2.30
N ALA A 24 17.20 -0.27 2.64
CA ALA A 24 16.26 -1.38 2.54
C ALA A 24 15.05 -1.18 3.46
N VAL A 25 15.28 -0.67 4.67
CA VAL A 25 14.21 -0.36 5.62
C VAL A 25 13.31 0.75 5.08
N ASP A 26 13.89 1.83 4.55
CA ASP A 26 13.14 2.94 3.97
C ASP A 26 12.27 2.48 2.78
N MET A 27 12.83 1.67 1.90
CA MET A 27 12.09 1.11 0.77
C MET A 27 10.93 0.22 1.23
N ARG A 28 11.12 -0.54 2.30
CA ARG A 28 10.08 -1.39 2.84
C ARG A 28 8.93 -0.56 3.45
N PHE A 29 9.27 0.51 4.17
CA PHE A 29 8.25 1.43 4.70
C PHE A 29 7.44 2.08 3.59
N GLU A 30 8.09 2.51 2.51
CA GLU A 30 7.39 3.05 1.35
C GLU A 30 6.46 2.04 0.71
N ALA A 31 6.93 0.80 0.53
CA ALA A 31 6.12 -0.27 -0.04
C ALA A 31 4.90 -0.58 0.84
N GLU A 32 5.07 -0.59 2.15
CA GLU A 32 3.95 -0.79 3.10
C GLU A 32 2.96 0.36 3.05
N ARG A 33 3.44 1.60 2.92
CA ARG A 33 2.58 2.78 2.78
C ARG A 33 1.74 2.70 1.49
N GLU A 34 2.37 2.37 0.38
CA GLU A 34 1.67 2.18 -0.89
C GLU A 34 0.63 1.08 -0.81
N SER A 35 0.97 -0.04 -0.18
CA SER A 35 0.06 -1.16 0.02
C SER A 35 -1.16 -0.73 0.85
N THR A 36 -0.95 0.04 1.91
CA THR A 36 -2.02 0.58 2.74
C THR A 36 -2.93 1.52 1.95
N GLU A 37 -2.36 2.38 1.11
CA GLU A 37 -3.13 3.27 0.25
C GLU A 37 -3.98 2.52 -0.77
N ILE A 38 -3.41 1.49 -1.40
CA ILE A 38 -4.13 0.63 -2.34
C ILE A 38 -5.27 -0.10 -1.64
N ASP A 39 -5.03 -0.66 -0.47
CA ASP A 39 -6.07 -1.31 0.32
C ASP A 39 -7.21 -0.35 0.65
N GLY A 40 -6.89 0.89 0.99
CA GLY A 40 -7.88 1.93 1.25
C GLY A 40 -8.71 2.27 0.02
N GLU A 41 -8.10 2.33 -1.16
CA GLU A 41 -8.80 2.56 -2.42
C GLU A 41 -9.70 1.40 -2.79
N VAL A 42 -9.22 0.16 -2.61
CA VAL A 42 -10.01 -1.04 -2.87
C VAL A 42 -11.26 -1.06 -1.97
N ARG A 43 -11.11 -0.73 -0.70
CA ARG A 43 -12.25 -0.65 0.23
C ARG A 43 -13.27 0.40 -0.21
N ARG A 44 -12.81 1.56 -0.68
CA ARG A 44 -13.69 2.61 -1.19
C ARG A 44 -14.44 2.17 -2.43
N VAL A 45 -13.77 1.51 -3.36
CA VAL A 45 -14.40 0.97 -4.57
C VAL A 45 -15.47 -0.07 -4.20
N HIS A 46 -15.18 -0.97 -3.27
CA HIS A 46 -16.15 -1.96 -2.82
C HIS A 46 -17.36 -1.31 -2.14
N ALA A 47 -17.13 -0.31 -1.31
CA ALA A 47 -18.22 0.43 -0.66
C ALA A 47 -19.09 1.16 -1.69
N ASP A 48 -18.48 1.78 -2.69
CA ASP A 48 -19.22 2.45 -3.77
C ASP A 48 -20.02 1.47 -4.59
N ARG A 49 -19.48 0.31 -4.92
CA ARG A 49 -20.19 -0.74 -5.64
C ARG A 49 -21.40 -1.25 -4.85
N ALA A 50 -21.24 -1.48 -3.55
CA ALA A 50 -22.33 -1.90 -2.69
C ALA A 50 -23.44 -0.86 -2.64
N ARG A 51 -23.08 0.42 -2.53
CA ARG A 51 -24.04 1.52 -2.54
C ARG A 51 -24.78 1.61 -3.86
N LEU A 52 -24.06 1.53 -5.00
CA LEU A 52 -24.66 1.59 -6.32
C LEU A 52 -25.58 0.40 -6.59
N ALA A 53 -25.21 -0.80 -6.13
CA ALA A 53 -26.07 -1.98 -6.24
C ALA A 53 -27.36 -1.78 -5.45
N GLN A 54 -27.28 -1.21 -4.26
CA GLN A 54 -28.45 -0.93 -3.43
C GLN A 54 -29.35 0.12 -4.08
N GLU A 55 -28.77 1.20 -4.64
CA GLU A 55 -29.51 2.23 -5.35
C GLU A 55 -30.22 1.68 -6.57
N LEU A 56 -29.54 0.79 -7.32
CA LEU A 56 -30.11 0.13 -8.48
C LEU A 56 -31.29 -0.75 -8.08
N ASP A 57 -31.17 -1.56 -7.05
CA ASP A 57 -32.26 -2.40 -6.54
C ASP A 57 -33.46 -1.57 -6.12
N GLN A 58 -33.24 -0.44 -5.44
CA GLN A 58 -34.30 0.49 -5.07
C GLN A 58 -34.99 1.11 -6.30
N SER A 59 -34.20 1.46 -7.30
CA SER A 59 -34.71 2.04 -8.54
C SER A 59 -35.55 1.03 -9.30
N GLU A 60 -35.10 -0.21 -9.40
CA GLU A 60 -35.84 -1.29 -10.04
C GLU A 60 -37.14 -1.62 -9.29
N PHE A 61 -37.08 -1.65 -7.98
CA PHE A 61 -38.27 -1.84 -7.16
C PHE A 61 -39.31 -0.76 -7.38
N ARG A 62 -38.90 0.50 -7.44
CA ARG A 62 -39.79 1.63 -7.73
C ARG A 62 -40.40 1.54 -9.11
N ALA A 63 -39.59 1.19 -10.12
CA ALA A 63 -40.07 1.03 -11.49
C ALA A 63 -41.10 -0.09 -11.59
N ASN A 64 -40.85 -1.22 -10.93
CA ASN A 64 -41.82 -2.34 -10.91
C ASN A 64 -43.12 -1.96 -10.21
N ARG A 65 -43.06 -1.18 -9.15
CA ARG A 65 -44.28 -0.71 -8.47
C ARG A 65 -45.10 0.23 -9.37
N LEU A 66 -44.46 1.08 -10.14
CA LEU A 66 -45.13 1.95 -11.08
C LEU A 66 -45.82 1.17 -12.22
N GLU A 67 -45.23 0.08 -12.67
CA GLU A 67 -45.81 -0.78 -13.68
C GLU A 67 -47.05 -1.55 -13.18
N GLU A 68 -47.12 -1.87 -11.90
CA GLU A 68 -48.23 -2.57 -11.28
C GLU A 68 -49.46 -1.67 -11.11
N VAL A 69 -49.27 -0.37 -11.15
CA VAL A 69 -50.34 0.62 -11.03
C VAL A 69 -50.86 1.00 -12.39
#